data_89d670314258fe8cf80f4685ed50fc1c
#
_entry.id   89d670314258fe8cf80f4685ed50fc1c
#
_cell.length_a   1.000
_cell.length_b   1.000
_cell.length_c   1.000
_cell.angle_alpha   90.00
_cell.angle_beta   90.00
_cell.angle_gamma   90.00
#
_symmetry.space_group_name_H-M   'P 1'
#
loop_
_entity.id
_entity.type
_entity.pdbx_description
1 polymer ?
#
loop_
_entity_poly.entity_id
_entity_poly.type
_entity_poly.pdbx_seq_one_letter_code
_entity_poly.pdbx_strand_id
1 'polypeptide(L)'
;MTPLIRYFSKANAQAFVERGEVLFRALSFFRDYEEDAGVRSDEHEGTLIHLPADGLRVTLTKTGESIALPHRLESTAKEDQIFVYCMSTELSENIAQRFKAEVAVELLEPVKFLAKLRSALSLRKSLHVNKLVHNPIRYYEWHEPPIVDWALPEWIAMRKHKSFEWQKEYRFAVPAGDAFRVENVSVRLVPPGQPRSPRSEAHPKLLLKLGNLSKICRVHAL
;
A
#
# COMPACT_ATOMS: atom_id res chain seq x y z
N MET A 1 -0.42 16.81 14.94
CA MET A 1 -1.08 15.63 14.35
C MET A 1 -0.81 15.68 12.86
N THR A 2 -0.39 14.59 12.24
CA THR A 2 -0.10 14.55 10.79
C THR A 2 -1.41 14.73 10.02
N PRO A 3 -1.50 15.67 9.06
CA PRO A 3 -2.70 15.84 8.25
C PRO A 3 -2.94 14.59 7.41
N LEU A 4 -4.19 14.26 7.14
CA LEU A 4 -4.57 13.19 6.22
C LEU A 4 -5.39 13.79 5.09
N ILE A 5 -4.82 13.76 3.90
CA ILE A 5 -5.34 14.41 2.70
C ILE A 5 -5.68 13.35 1.66
N ARG A 6 -6.84 13.46 1.04
CA ARG A 6 -7.18 12.63 -0.12
C ARG A 6 -7.43 13.52 -1.34
N TYR A 7 -6.75 13.19 -2.43
CA TYR A 7 -6.87 13.87 -3.72
C TYR A 7 -7.94 13.21 -4.58
N PHE A 8 -8.88 14.00 -5.11
CA PHE A 8 -10.07 13.52 -5.79
C PHE A 8 -10.41 14.33 -7.05
N SER A 9 -11.22 13.74 -7.95
CA SER A 9 -12.13 14.50 -8.81
C SER A 9 -13.26 15.08 -7.98
N LYS A 10 -13.92 16.15 -8.44
CA LYS A 10 -15.05 16.78 -7.73
C LYS A 10 -16.15 15.77 -7.36
N ALA A 11 -16.54 14.90 -8.31
CA ALA A 11 -17.57 13.89 -8.08
C ALA A 11 -17.22 12.89 -6.97
N ASN A 12 -15.95 12.42 -6.94
CA ASN A 12 -15.48 11.51 -5.90
C ASN A 12 -15.35 12.20 -4.54
N ALA A 13 -14.96 13.47 -4.50
CA ALA A 13 -14.91 14.25 -3.27
C ALA A 13 -16.32 14.40 -2.66
N GLN A 14 -17.33 14.72 -3.49
CA GLN A 14 -18.71 14.80 -3.05
C GLN A 14 -19.19 13.45 -2.49
N ALA A 15 -18.94 12.35 -3.20
CA ALA A 15 -19.27 11.00 -2.74
C ALA A 15 -18.63 10.66 -1.39
N PHE A 16 -17.36 11.02 -1.21
CA PHE A 16 -16.64 10.83 0.03
C PHE A 16 -17.20 11.67 1.17
N VAL A 17 -17.42 12.97 0.95
CA VAL A 17 -17.87 13.91 2.01
C VAL A 17 -19.32 13.67 2.40
N GLU A 18 -20.24 13.53 1.43
CA GLU A 18 -21.68 13.46 1.70
C GLU A 18 -22.15 12.06 2.09
N ARG A 19 -21.59 11.01 1.40
CA ARG A 19 -22.02 9.62 1.60
C ARG A 19 -21.00 8.77 2.34
N GLY A 20 -19.78 9.31 2.59
CA GLY A 20 -18.70 8.59 3.22
C GLY A 20 -18.22 7.40 2.40
N GLU A 21 -18.23 7.51 1.07
CA GLU A 21 -17.78 6.44 0.19
C GLU A 21 -16.26 6.29 0.24
N VAL A 22 -15.80 5.16 0.77
CA VAL A 22 -14.38 4.80 0.90
C VAL A 22 -14.13 3.52 0.13
N LEU A 23 -13.35 3.60 -0.95
CA LEU A 23 -13.05 2.48 -1.82
C LEU A 23 -11.67 1.91 -1.49
N PHE A 24 -11.64 0.74 -0.84
CA PHE A 24 -10.44 -0.07 -0.71
C PHE A 24 -10.21 -0.88 -1.97
N ARG A 25 -8.95 -1.02 -2.34
CA ARG A 25 -8.48 -1.88 -3.43
C ARG A 25 -7.51 -2.92 -2.88
N ALA A 26 -7.50 -4.12 -3.46
CA ALA A 26 -6.43 -5.07 -3.19
C ALA A 26 -5.08 -4.53 -3.68
N LEU A 27 -3.96 -4.95 -3.07
CA LEU A 27 -2.62 -4.52 -3.48
C LEU A 27 -2.33 -4.90 -4.94
N SER A 28 -2.82 -6.06 -5.39
CA SER A 28 -2.71 -6.52 -6.79
C SER A 28 -3.25 -5.51 -7.79
N PHE A 29 -4.28 -4.74 -7.45
CA PHE A 29 -4.80 -3.69 -8.31
C PHE A 29 -3.73 -2.64 -8.64
N PHE A 30 -2.95 -2.20 -7.65
CA PHE A 30 -1.94 -1.15 -7.86
C PHE A 30 -0.74 -1.66 -8.64
N ARG A 31 -0.41 -2.95 -8.52
CA ARG A 31 0.64 -3.59 -9.30
C ARG A 31 0.29 -3.66 -10.78
N ASP A 32 -0.96 -3.95 -11.08
CA ASP A 32 -1.40 -4.28 -12.43
C ASP A 32 -2.13 -3.12 -13.15
N TYR A 33 -2.25 -1.96 -12.49
CA TYR A 33 -2.93 -0.79 -13.04
C TYR A 33 -2.06 -0.07 -14.08
N GLU A 34 -2.40 -0.22 -15.36
CA GLU A 34 -1.57 0.26 -16.49
C GLU A 34 -1.82 1.72 -16.88
N GLU A 35 -3.03 2.28 -16.61
CA GLU A 35 -3.45 3.58 -17.13
C GLU A 35 -2.66 4.78 -16.62
N ASP A 36 -2.07 4.68 -15.41
CA ASP A 36 -1.29 5.75 -14.77
C ASP A 36 0.09 5.22 -14.31
N ALA A 37 0.86 4.60 -15.23
CA ALA A 37 2.18 4.06 -14.93
C ALA A 37 3.08 5.12 -14.26
N GLY A 38 3.63 4.79 -13.09
CA GLY A 38 4.47 5.69 -12.29
C GLY A 38 3.72 6.70 -11.41
N VAL A 39 2.38 6.79 -11.51
CA VAL A 39 1.56 7.63 -10.62
C VAL A 39 0.81 6.77 -9.59
N ARG A 40 0.03 5.80 -10.05
CA ARG A 40 -0.73 4.89 -9.18
C ARG A 40 -0.27 3.45 -9.30
N SER A 41 0.30 3.08 -10.44
CA SER A 41 0.86 1.76 -10.69
C SER A 41 2.23 1.64 -10.04
N ASP A 42 2.37 0.70 -9.14
CA ASP A 42 3.64 0.23 -8.59
C ASP A 42 3.78 -1.26 -8.92
N GLU A 43 4.55 -1.56 -9.93
CA GLU A 43 4.77 -2.95 -10.37
C GLU A 43 5.36 -3.88 -9.30
N HIS A 44 5.79 -3.33 -8.16
CA HIS A 44 6.31 -4.04 -6.99
C HIS A 44 5.35 -3.97 -5.79
N GLU A 45 4.15 -3.42 -5.96
CA GLU A 45 3.18 -3.34 -4.86
C GLU A 45 2.94 -4.72 -4.25
N GLY A 46 3.03 -4.82 -2.92
CA GLY A 46 2.94 -6.10 -2.21
C GLY A 46 4.19 -6.98 -2.26
N THR A 47 5.30 -6.50 -2.87
CA THR A 47 6.57 -7.21 -2.96
C THR A 47 7.72 -6.29 -2.55
N LEU A 48 8.56 -6.74 -1.62
CA LEU A 48 9.82 -6.09 -1.29
C LEU A 48 10.96 -6.73 -2.07
N ILE A 49 11.86 -5.90 -2.58
CA ILE A 49 13.00 -6.33 -3.41
C ILE A 49 14.30 -5.86 -2.78
N HIS A 50 15.22 -6.79 -2.60
CA HIS A 50 16.61 -6.47 -2.28
C HIS A 50 17.50 -6.84 -3.45
N LEU A 51 18.16 -5.85 -4.03
CA LEU A 51 19.07 -5.98 -5.17
C LEU A 51 20.31 -5.11 -4.90
N PRO A 52 21.31 -5.63 -4.16
CA PRO A 52 22.55 -4.92 -3.94
C PRO A 52 23.39 -4.84 -5.23
N ALA A 53 24.13 -3.74 -5.40
CA ALA A 53 24.92 -3.48 -6.60
C ALA A 53 25.94 -4.59 -6.92
N ASP A 54 26.54 -5.17 -5.88
CA ASP A 54 27.55 -6.23 -5.99
C ASP A 54 26.96 -7.65 -6.00
N GLY A 55 25.65 -7.78 -6.16
CA GLY A 55 24.93 -9.04 -6.07
C GLY A 55 24.65 -9.50 -4.64
N LEU A 56 23.79 -10.50 -4.49
CA LEU A 56 23.47 -11.10 -3.21
C LEU A 56 24.63 -11.98 -2.73
N ARG A 57 25.15 -11.68 -1.55
CA ARG A 57 26.14 -12.51 -0.90
C ARG A 57 25.47 -13.64 -0.14
N VAL A 58 25.72 -14.86 -0.59
CA VAL A 58 25.25 -16.10 0.07
C VAL A 58 26.41 -16.77 0.74
N THR A 59 26.32 -17.01 2.04
CA THR A 59 27.37 -17.69 2.83
C THR A 59 26.90 -19.09 3.20
N LEU A 60 27.68 -20.07 2.87
CA LEU A 60 27.47 -21.46 3.28
C LEU A 60 27.81 -21.61 4.76
N THR A 61 26.82 -21.87 5.60
CA THR A 61 26.99 -21.92 7.06
C THR A 61 27.94 -23.01 7.53
N LYS A 62 28.13 -24.07 6.72
CA LYS A 62 29.01 -25.19 7.05
C LYS A 62 30.48 -24.89 6.80
N THR A 63 30.79 -24.17 5.73
CA THR A 63 32.20 -23.93 5.30
C THR A 63 32.62 -22.48 5.53
N GLY A 64 31.70 -21.56 5.74
CA GLY A 64 31.97 -20.14 5.82
C GLY A 64 32.26 -19.49 4.44
N GLU A 65 32.24 -20.26 3.37
CA GLU A 65 32.45 -19.77 2.01
C GLU A 65 31.31 -18.85 1.58
N SER A 66 31.66 -17.74 0.95
CA SER A 66 30.67 -16.77 0.44
C SER A 66 30.82 -16.64 -1.07
N ILE A 67 29.67 -16.67 -1.75
CA ILE A 67 29.56 -16.41 -3.19
C ILE A 67 28.64 -15.22 -3.43
N ALA A 68 28.96 -14.39 -4.41
CA ALA A 68 28.08 -13.35 -4.91
C ALA A 68 27.22 -13.89 -6.06
N LEU A 69 25.91 -13.75 -5.94
CA LEU A 69 24.95 -14.17 -6.96
C LEU A 69 24.30 -12.94 -7.58
N PRO A 70 24.18 -12.86 -8.92
CA PRO A 70 23.51 -11.76 -9.60
C PRO A 70 21.97 -11.86 -9.45
N HIS A 71 21.50 -12.32 -8.31
CA HIS A 71 20.10 -12.54 -8.01
C HIS A 71 19.54 -11.38 -7.18
N ARG A 72 18.23 -11.23 -7.19
CA ARG A 72 17.52 -10.41 -6.22
C ARG A 72 16.77 -11.29 -5.23
N LEU A 73 16.63 -10.82 -4.01
CA LEU A 73 15.72 -11.40 -3.01
C LEU A 73 14.37 -10.70 -3.12
N GLU A 74 13.32 -11.48 -3.25
CA GLU A 74 11.95 -10.99 -3.23
C GLU A 74 11.19 -11.55 -2.03
N SER A 75 10.43 -10.70 -1.35
CA SER A 75 9.48 -11.09 -0.30
C SER A 75 8.10 -10.57 -0.68
N THR A 76 7.16 -11.47 -0.91
CA THR A 76 5.82 -11.16 -1.45
C THR A 76 4.72 -11.60 -0.50
N ALA A 77 3.76 -10.72 -0.22
CA ALA A 77 2.54 -11.00 0.54
C ALA A 77 1.40 -11.49 -0.37
N LYS A 78 0.28 -11.97 0.25
CA LYS A 78 -0.95 -12.31 -0.48
C LYS A 78 -1.70 -11.06 -0.93
N GLU A 79 -1.21 -10.41 -1.97
CA GLU A 79 -1.65 -9.10 -2.45
C GLU A 79 -3.13 -9.01 -2.85
N ASP A 80 -3.76 -10.11 -3.30
CA ASP A 80 -5.20 -10.16 -3.63
C ASP A 80 -6.11 -10.12 -2.39
N GLN A 81 -5.57 -10.41 -1.22
CA GLN A 81 -6.30 -10.51 0.04
C GLN A 81 -5.96 -9.39 1.02
N ILE A 82 -5.09 -8.46 0.64
CA ILE A 82 -4.77 -7.29 1.44
C ILE A 82 -5.39 -6.06 0.78
N PHE A 83 -6.41 -5.51 1.46
CA PHE A 83 -7.13 -4.35 0.98
C PHE A 83 -6.54 -3.08 1.57
N VAL A 84 -6.26 -2.08 0.73
CA VAL A 84 -5.68 -0.82 1.16
C VAL A 84 -6.52 0.38 0.73
N TYR A 85 -6.49 1.41 1.57
CA TYR A 85 -6.98 2.75 1.29
C TYR A 85 -5.88 3.75 1.60
N CYS A 86 -5.54 4.58 0.63
CA CYS A 86 -4.38 5.47 0.69
C CYS A 86 -4.83 6.93 0.82
N MET A 87 -4.11 7.69 1.63
CA MET A 87 -4.20 9.14 1.75
C MET A 87 -2.79 9.72 1.64
N SER A 88 -2.65 11.04 1.58
CA SER A 88 -1.35 11.71 1.69
C SER A 88 -1.21 12.39 3.06
N THR A 89 0.00 12.56 3.53
CA THR A 89 0.32 13.33 4.74
C THR A 89 0.61 14.80 4.44
N GLU A 90 0.46 15.22 3.19
CA GLU A 90 0.79 16.56 2.74
C GLU A 90 -0.30 17.13 1.82
N LEU A 91 -0.67 18.39 2.01
CA LEU A 91 -1.48 19.16 1.08
C LEU A 91 -0.52 19.89 0.13
N SER A 92 -0.47 19.47 -1.13
CA SER A 92 0.50 19.94 -2.12
C SER A 92 -0.12 20.02 -3.52
N GLU A 93 0.05 21.15 -4.18
CA GLU A 93 -0.35 21.34 -5.58
C GLU A 93 0.41 20.39 -6.52
N ASN A 94 1.69 20.12 -6.25
CA ASN A 94 2.48 19.19 -7.04
C ASN A 94 1.90 17.77 -6.98
N ILE A 95 1.55 17.30 -5.78
CA ILE A 95 0.89 15.99 -5.61
C ILE A 95 -0.47 16.00 -6.34
N ALA A 96 -1.24 17.06 -6.21
CA ALA A 96 -2.54 17.21 -6.86
C ALA A 96 -2.43 17.15 -8.39
N GLN A 97 -1.49 17.87 -8.97
CA GLN A 97 -1.22 17.86 -10.42
C GLN A 97 -0.84 16.46 -10.92
N ARG A 98 0.06 15.77 -10.20
CA ARG A 98 0.48 14.41 -10.54
C ARG A 98 -0.68 13.42 -10.50
N PHE A 99 -1.58 13.54 -9.51
CA PHE A 99 -2.79 12.73 -9.43
C PHE A 99 -3.92 13.20 -10.36
N LYS A 100 -3.73 14.31 -11.09
CA LYS A 100 -4.78 14.96 -11.91
C LYS A 100 -6.05 15.22 -11.08
N ALA A 101 -5.85 15.64 -9.83
CA ALA A 101 -6.94 15.89 -8.90
C ALA A 101 -7.47 17.32 -9.07
N GLU A 102 -8.79 17.48 -8.87
CA GLU A 102 -9.48 18.77 -8.94
C GLU A 102 -9.68 19.40 -7.56
N VAL A 103 -9.69 18.54 -6.53
CA VAL A 103 -9.88 18.95 -5.14
C VAL A 103 -9.10 18.04 -4.19
N ALA A 104 -8.75 18.57 -3.03
CA ALA A 104 -8.22 17.79 -1.92
C ALA A 104 -9.19 17.81 -0.74
N VAL A 105 -9.37 16.69 -0.08
CA VAL A 105 -10.18 16.59 1.14
C VAL A 105 -9.28 16.25 2.31
N GLU A 106 -9.25 17.13 3.29
CA GLU A 106 -8.52 16.99 4.54
C GLU A 106 -9.42 16.40 5.62
N LEU A 107 -8.93 15.40 6.34
CA LEU A 107 -9.57 14.89 7.55
C LEU A 107 -9.20 15.76 8.75
N LEU A 108 -10.17 16.47 9.30
CA LEU A 108 -9.99 17.30 10.51
C LEU A 108 -10.00 16.46 11.79
N GLU A 109 -10.73 15.35 11.79
CA GLU A 109 -10.88 14.45 12.94
C GLU A 109 -10.54 13.00 12.56
N PRO A 110 -9.24 12.64 12.36
CA PRO A 110 -8.81 11.31 11.93
C PRO A 110 -9.27 10.19 12.87
N VAL A 111 -9.35 10.44 14.17
CA VAL A 111 -9.82 9.46 15.17
C VAL A 111 -11.30 9.10 14.93
N LYS A 112 -12.16 10.08 14.67
CA LYS A 112 -13.57 9.83 14.34
C LYS A 112 -13.72 9.10 13.02
N PHE A 113 -12.91 9.48 12.01
CA PHE A 113 -12.87 8.75 10.74
C PHE A 113 -12.49 7.29 10.95
N LEU A 114 -11.43 7.01 11.71
CA LEU A 114 -10.97 5.66 12.02
C LEU A 114 -12.04 4.83 12.75
N ALA A 115 -12.76 5.43 13.70
CA ALA A 115 -13.85 4.76 14.41
C ALA A 115 -14.99 4.35 13.45
N LYS A 116 -15.42 5.26 12.57
CA LYS A 116 -16.41 4.97 11.51
C LYS A 116 -15.92 3.88 10.55
N LEU A 117 -14.64 3.95 10.15
CA LEU A 117 -14.02 2.98 9.27
C LEU A 117 -14.02 1.57 9.90
N ARG A 118 -13.59 1.45 11.16
CA ARG A 118 -13.62 0.17 11.91
C ARG A 118 -15.03 -0.40 12.02
N SER A 119 -16.02 0.44 12.34
CA SER A 119 -17.42 0.02 12.39
C SER A 119 -17.92 -0.50 11.04
N ALA A 120 -17.61 0.16 9.94
CA ALA A 120 -18.01 -0.30 8.60
C ALA A 120 -17.30 -1.60 8.16
N LEU A 121 -16.01 -1.73 8.51
CA LEU A 121 -15.22 -2.93 8.23
C LEU A 121 -15.70 -4.14 9.04
N SER A 122 -16.15 -3.94 10.31
CA SER A 122 -16.63 -5.04 11.17
C SER A 122 -17.89 -5.72 10.64
N LEU A 123 -18.63 -5.06 9.75
CA LEU A 123 -19.78 -5.67 9.06
C LEU A 123 -19.37 -6.63 7.94
N ARG A 124 -18.09 -6.74 7.63
CA ARG A 124 -17.56 -7.62 6.58
C ARG A 124 -16.91 -8.85 7.18
N LYS A 125 -17.65 -9.98 7.20
CA LYS A 125 -17.24 -11.24 7.83
C LYS A 125 -15.90 -11.80 7.34
N SER A 126 -15.52 -11.50 6.09
CA SER A 126 -14.25 -11.96 5.50
C SER A 126 -13.04 -11.16 5.93
N LEU A 127 -13.21 -10.01 6.62
CA LEU A 127 -12.11 -9.12 7.01
C LEU A 127 -11.78 -9.26 8.49
N HIS A 128 -10.50 -9.20 8.80
CA HIS A 128 -10.01 -9.19 10.18
C HIS A 128 -9.73 -7.76 10.66
N VAL A 129 -10.78 -7.05 11.08
CA VAL A 129 -10.71 -5.63 11.48
C VAL A 129 -9.78 -5.37 12.66
N ASN A 130 -9.63 -6.33 13.57
CA ASN A 130 -8.67 -6.27 14.68
C ASN A 130 -7.22 -6.25 14.21
N LYS A 131 -6.96 -6.63 12.95
CA LYS A 131 -5.66 -6.59 12.29
C LYS A 131 -5.51 -5.38 11.35
N LEU A 132 -6.44 -4.41 11.37
CA LEU A 132 -6.29 -3.17 10.63
C LEU A 132 -5.04 -2.43 11.09
N VAL A 133 -4.08 -2.26 10.18
CA VAL A 133 -2.89 -1.41 10.37
C VAL A 133 -3.07 -0.10 9.61
N HIS A 134 -2.54 1.00 10.16
CA HIS A 134 -2.58 2.29 9.49
C HIS A 134 -1.41 3.16 9.94
N ASN A 135 -0.57 3.56 9.01
CA ASN A 135 0.63 4.36 9.25
C ASN A 135 1.04 5.11 7.98
N PRO A 136 1.93 6.11 8.08
CA PRO A 136 2.71 6.56 6.94
C PRO A 136 3.48 5.40 6.32
N ILE A 137 3.54 5.37 4.99
CA ILE A 137 4.35 4.40 4.25
C ILE A 137 5.82 4.62 4.59
N ARG A 138 6.55 3.51 4.77
CA ARG A 138 7.99 3.52 4.85
C ARG A 138 8.57 3.26 3.45
N TYR A 139 9.25 4.26 2.92
CA TYR A 139 9.93 4.16 1.64
C TYR A 139 11.28 3.50 1.81
N TYR A 140 11.74 2.71 0.82
CA TYR A 140 12.99 1.97 0.87
C TYR A 140 13.68 1.97 -0.51
N GLU A 141 14.99 1.72 -0.50
CA GLU A 141 15.81 1.53 -1.70
C GLU A 141 16.10 0.04 -1.89
N TRP A 142 16.26 -0.41 -3.12
CA TRP A 142 16.52 -1.82 -3.41
C TRP A 142 17.82 -2.37 -2.83
N HIS A 143 18.81 -1.52 -2.57
CA HIS A 143 20.06 -1.92 -1.97
C HIS A 143 20.00 -2.04 -0.43
N GLU A 144 18.94 -1.57 0.20
CA GLU A 144 18.78 -1.70 1.65
C GLU A 144 18.67 -3.18 2.04
N PRO A 145 19.42 -3.63 3.07
CA PRO A 145 19.37 -5.01 3.49
C PRO A 145 18.00 -5.38 4.04
N PRO A 146 17.55 -6.65 3.82
CA PRO A 146 16.33 -7.15 4.42
C PRO A 146 16.40 -7.12 5.94
N ILE A 147 15.29 -6.75 6.57
CA ILE A 147 15.10 -6.81 8.01
C ILE A 147 13.90 -7.70 8.34
N VAL A 148 13.66 -7.97 9.61
CA VAL A 148 12.57 -8.87 10.07
C VAL A 148 11.20 -8.50 9.48
N ASP A 149 10.94 -7.21 9.27
CA ASP A 149 9.68 -6.72 8.67
C ASP A 149 9.39 -7.34 7.29
N TRP A 150 10.42 -7.83 6.58
CA TRP A 150 10.27 -8.47 5.27
C TRP A 150 9.57 -9.83 5.34
N ALA A 151 9.48 -10.42 6.53
CA ALA A 151 8.74 -11.65 6.78
C ALA A 151 7.30 -11.39 7.28
N LEU A 152 6.90 -10.13 7.43
CA LEU A 152 5.60 -9.77 8.00
C LEU A 152 4.70 -9.13 6.94
N PRO A 153 3.60 -9.80 6.53
CA PRO A 153 2.75 -9.34 5.43
C PRO A 153 2.20 -7.92 5.63
N GLU A 154 1.85 -7.55 6.86
CA GLU A 154 1.37 -6.21 7.21
C GLU A 154 2.43 -5.14 6.98
N TRP A 155 3.72 -5.44 7.21
CA TRP A 155 4.80 -4.50 6.96
C TRP A 155 5.21 -4.47 5.49
N ILE A 156 5.09 -5.59 4.75
CA ILE A 156 5.24 -5.60 3.29
C ILE A 156 4.20 -4.64 2.67
N ALA A 157 2.94 -4.72 3.14
CA ALA A 157 1.86 -3.85 2.67
C ALA A 157 2.06 -2.36 3.04
N MET A 158 2.93 -2.05 3.99
CA MET A 158 3.22 -0.68 4.47
C MET A 158 4.55 -0.13 3.95
N ARG A 159 5.13 -0.76 2.94
CA ARG A 159 6.38 -0.32 2.31
C ARG A 159 6.19 -0.06 0.82
N LYS A 160 6.99 0.85 0.29
CA LYS A 160 6.99 1.22 -1.11
C LYS A 160 8.38 1.65 -1.56
N HIS A 161 8.72 1.44 -2.83
CA HIS A 161 9.99 1.94 -3.35
C HIS A 161 10.06 3.47 -3.28
N LYS A 162 11.26 4.01 -3.02
CA LYS A 162 11.49 5.45 -2.81
C LYS A 162 11.10 6.33 -3.99
N SER A 163 11.03 5.80 -5.21
CA SER A 163 10.50 6.53 -6.37
C SER A 163 9.09 7.07 -6.18
N PHE A 164 8.33 6.50 -5.24
CA PHE A 164 6.97 6.92 -4.88
C PHE A 164 6.90 7.84 -3.66
N GLU A 165 8.04 8.24 -3.06
CA GLU A 165 8.08 9.07 -1.85
C GLU A 165 7.38 10.42 -2.02
N TRP A 166 7.27 10.90 -3.26
CA TRP A 166 6.54 12.12 -3.58
C TRP A 166 5.05 12.05 -3.24
N GLN A 167 4.45 10.85 -3.10
CA GLN A 167 3.05 10.64 -2.72
C GLN A 167 2.79 10.99 -1.24
N LYS A 168 3.84 10.99 -0.40
CA LYS A 168 3.73 11.19 1.05
C LYS A 168 2.60 10.36 1.65
N GLU A 169 2.58 9.07 1.25
CA GLU A 169 1.42 8.20 1.45
C GLU A 169 1.23 7.81 2.92
N TYR A 170 -0.02 7.87 3.36
CA TYR A 170 -0.54 7.26 4.58
C TYR A 170 -1.52 6.16 4.20
N ARG A 171 -1.32 4.96 4.68
CA ARG A 171 -2.09 3.80 4.25
C ARG A 171 -2.88 3.19 5.40
N PHE A 172 -4.11 2.79 5.10
CA PHE A 172 -4.91 1.87 5.90
C PHE A 172 -4.89 0.53 5.18
N ALA A 173 -4.47 -0.55 5.87
CA ALA A 173 -4.42 -1.89 5.29
C ALA A 173 -5.16 -2.89 6.18
N VAL A 174 -6.06 -3.68 5.58
CA VAL A 174 -6.86 -4.69 6.27
C VAL A 174 -6.78 -6.01 5.52
N PRO A 175 -6.50 -7.13 6.21
CA PRO A 175 -6.44 -8.45 5.57
C PRO A 175 -7.83 -9.07 5.46
N ALA A 176 -8.04 -9.80 4.36
CA ALA A 176 -9.06 -10.82 4.26
C ALA A 176 -8.47 -12.19 4.59
N GLY A 177 -9.26 -13.08 5.17
CA GLY A 177 -8.82 -14.42 5.53
C GLY A 177 -7.55 -14.41 6.38
N ASP A 178 -6.57 -15.18 5.95
CA ASP A 178 -5.28 -15.36 6.64
C ASP A 178 -4.13 -14.53 6.06
N ALA A 179 -4.42 -13.49 5.25
CA ALA A 179 -3.41 -12.76 4.50
C ALA A 179 -2.28 -12.15 5.35
N PHE A 180 -2.52 -11.85 6.64
CA PHE A 180 -1.50 -11.37 7.58
C PHE A 180 -0.88 -12.50 8.43
N ARG A 181 -0.92 -13.76 7.97
CA ARG A 181 -0.11 -14.81 8.56
C ARG A 181 1.28 -14.85 7.91
N VAL A 182 2.30 -15.04 8.71
CA VAL A 182 3.70 -15.10 8.26
C VAL A 182 3.91 -16.22 7.23
N GLU A 183 3.22 -17.34 7.39
CA GLU A 183 3.28 -18.50 6.47
C GLU A 183 2.82 -18.17 5.04
N ASN A 184 2.16 -17.02 4.88
CA ASN A 184 1.68 -16.54 3.58
C ASN A 184 2.64 -15.57 2.90
N VAL A 185 3.83 -15.33 3.48
CA VAL A 185 4.90 -14.60 2.82
C VAL A 185 5.74 -15.58 2.00
N SER A 186 5.89 -15.28 0.73
CA SER A 186 6.78 -16.02 -0.16
C SER A 186 8.12 -15.28 -0.24
N VAL A 187 9.19 -15.94 0.18
CA VAL A 187 10.56 -15.41 0.04
C VAL A 187 11.31 -16.25 -0.98
N ARG A 188 11.89 -15.61 -1.99
CA ARG A 188 12.57 -16.31 -3.07
C ARG A 188 13.78 -15.55 -3.61
N LEU A 189 14.75 -16.30 -4.12
CA LEU A 189 15.85 -15.80 -4.93
C LEU A 189 15.43 -15.82 -6.40
N VAL A 190 15.52 -14.67 -7.06
CA VAL A 190 15.09 -14.52 -8.45
C VAL A 190 16.31 -14.18 -9.33
N PRO A 191 16.65 -15.03 -10.32
CA PRO A 191 17.77 -14.79 -11.22
C PRO A 191 17.50 -13.56 -12.13
N PRO A 192 18.58 -12.96 -12.68
CA PRO A 192 18.46 -11.89 -13.66
C PRO A 192 17.59 -12.31 -14.86
N GLY A 193 16.80 -11.38 -15.37
CA GLY A 193 15.97 -11.60 -16.57
C GLY A 193 14.74 -12.48 -16.35
N GLN A 194 14.57 -13.07 -15.16
CA GLN A 194 13.34 -13.81 -14.89
C GLN A 194 12.14 -12.85 -14.81
N PRO A 195 11.07 -13.12 -15.57
CA PRO A 195 9.85 -12.32 -15.50
C PRO A 195 9.24 -12.45 -14.10
N ARG A 196 8.46 -11.46 -13.75
CA ARG A 196 7.71 -11.44 -12.48
C ARG A 196 6.65 -12.52 -12.45
N SER A 197 6.13 -12.77 -11.26
CA SER A 197 4.95 -13.61 -11.10
C SER A 197 3.82 -13.12 -12.02
N PRO A 198 3.04 -14.05 -12.61
CA PRO A 198 1.90 -13.66 -13.44
C PRO A 198 1.02 -12.64 -12.72
N ARG A 199 0.46 -11.72 -13.50
CA ARG A 199 -0.53 -10.77 -12.99
C ARG A 199 -1.76 -11.51 -12.51
N SER A 200 -2.38 -11.01 -11.45
CA SER A 200 -3.68 -11.52 -11.02
C SER A 200 -4.75 -10.99 -11.98
N GLU A 201 -5.62 -11.87 -12.46
CA GLU A 201 -6.78 -11.46 -13.25
C GLU A 201 -7.88 -10.80 -12.39
N ALA A 202 -7.83 -11.02 -11.07
CA ALA A 202 -8.82 -10.52 -10.14
C ALA A 202 -8.27 -9.36 -9.32
N HIS A 203 -8.92 -8.21 -9.39
CA HIS A 203 -8.62 -7.04 -8.56
C HIS A 203 -9.77 -6.75 -7.60
N PRO A 204 -9.87 -7.51 -6.48
CA PRO A 204 -10.94 -7.32 -5.53
C PRO A 204 -11.02 -5.89 -5.03
N LYS A 205 -12.23 -5.40 -4.84
CA LYS A 205 -12.50 -4.06 -4.31
C LYS A 205 -13.55 -4.12 -3.22
N LEU A 206 -13.44 -3.19 -2.27
CA LEU A 206 -14.36 -3.07 -1.16
C LEU A 206 -14.82 -1.62 -1.04
N LEU A 207 -16.07 -1.37 -1.37
CA LEU A 207 -16.71 -0.07 -1.14
C LEU A 207 -17.41 -0.07 0.22
N LEU A 208 -17.00 0.87 1.07
CA LEU A 208 -17.61 1.13 2.36
C LEU A 208 -18.40 2.44 2.30
N LYS A 209 -19.45 2.54 3.12
CA LYS A 209 -20.24 3.76 3.32
C LYS A 209 -20.19 4.13 4.80
N LEU A 210 -19.48 5.19 5.14
CA LEU A 210 -19.28 5.67 6.51
C LEU A 210 -20.33 6.68 6.97
N GLY A 211 -21.30 7.01 6.09
CA GLY A 211 -22.25 8.10 6.29
C GLY A 211 -21.59 9.46 6.08
N ASN A 212 -22.34 10.52 6.36
CA ASN A 212 -21.88 11.89 6.14
C ASN A 212 -20.61 12.21 6.95
N LEU A 213 -19.60 12.75 6.27
CA LEU A 213 -18.29 13.13 6.82
C LEU A 213 -18.06 14.65 6.82
N SER A 214 -19.02 15.48 6.36
CA SER A 214 -18.84 16.93 6.21
C SER A 214 -18.38 17.65 7.48
N LYS A 215 -18.77 17.15 8.65
CA LYS A 215 -18.39 17.74 9.95
C LYS A 215 -16.95 17.42 10.36
N ILE A 216 -16.30 16.44 9.73
CA ILE A 216 -14.95 15.98 10.07
C ILE A 216 -13.97 16.12 8.90
N CYS A 217 -14.40 16.75 7.81
CA CYS A 217 -13.60 16.99 6.62
C CYS A 217 -13.62 18.47 6.22
N ARG A 218 -12.55 18.91 5.55
CA ARG A 218 -12.44 20.18 4.85
C ARG A 218 -12.11 19.93 3.39
N VAL A 219 -12.80 20.60 2.49
CA VAL A 219 -12.52 20.54 1.04
C VAL A 219 -11.68 21.73 0.65
N HIS A 220 -10.57 21.47 -0.04
CA HIS A 220 -9.66 22.47 -0.61
C HIS A 220 -9.83 22.46 -2.14
N ALA A 221 -10.07 23.60 -2.75
CA ALA A 221 -9.94 23.79 -4.19
C ALA A 221 -8.45 23.76 -4.56
N LEU A 222 -8.11 23.19 -5.70
CA LEU A 222 -6.74 23.05 -6.22
C LEU A 222 -6.62 23.81 -7.54
#